data_6305733eec68f607ef40986944250151
#
_entry.id   6305733eec68f607ef40986944250151
#
_cell.length_a   1.000
_cell.length_b   1.000
_cell.length_c   1.000
_cell.angle_alpha   90.00
_cell.angle_beta   90.00
_cell.angle_gamma   90.00
#
_symmetry.space_group_name_H-M   'P 1'
#
loop_
_entity.id
_entity.type
_entity.pdbx_description
1 polymer ?
#
loop_
_entity_poly.entity_id
_entity_poly.type
_entity_poly.pdbx_seq_one_letter_code
_entity_poly.pdbx_strand_id
1 'polypeptide(L)'
;MSPPRNRTMPPAVVMPVLVYPDVDGAAEWLCDAFGFAQRWRAHGHRSQLVTSDGGAVVLAEGATAGSCGAHSVMVRVANVDSHHARALEWNARVLSPPADYPYGERQYTVEDPGGHRWTFSQSIADVAPEDWGGDSGPALADD
;
A
#
# COMPACT_ATOMS: atom_id res chain seq x y z
N MET A 1 -16.03 6.87 25.40
CA MET A 1 -14.97 6.11 26.09
C MET A 1 -14.00 5.54 25.07
N SER A 2 -12.73 5.82 25.22
CA SER A 2 -11.73 5.25 24.32
C SER A 2 -11.35 3.82 24.73
N PRO A 3 -11.09 2.91 23.79
CA PRO A 3 -10.62 1.57 24.12
C PRO A 3 -9.23 1.64 24.77
N PRO A 4 -8.86 0.62 25.52
CA PRO A 4 -7.50 0.57 26.07
C PRO A 4 -6.44 0.52 24.97
N ARG A 5 -5.27 1.04 25.26
CA ARG A 5 -4.12 0.94 24.36
C ARG A 5 -3.69 -0.51 24.20
N ASN A 6 -3.44 -0.93 22.99
CA ASN A 6 -2.91 -2.25 22.68
C ASN A 6 -1.75 -2.13 21.68
N ARG A 7 -0.53 -2.41 22.14
CA ARG A 7 0.68 -2.31 21.30
C ARG A 7 0.74 -3.31 20.16
N THR A 8 -0.10 -4.36 20.19
CA THR A 8 -0.20 -5.31 19.09
C THR A 8 -0.89 -4.69 17.88
N MET A 9 -1.68 -3.65 18.10
CA MET A 9 -2.39 -2.95 17.02
C MET A 9 -1.67 -1.65 16.65
N PRO A 10 -1.58 -1.32 15.35
CA PRO A 10 -1.00 -0.05 14.93
C PRO A 10 -2.01 1.09 15.15
N PRO A 11 -1.57 2.35 15.06
CA PRO A 11 -2.51 3.47 15.12
C PRO A 11 -3.43 3.57 13.90
N ALA A 12 -3.15 2.84 12.83
CA ALA A 12 -4.01 2.81 11.65
C ALA A 12 -5.39 2.24 11.97
N VAL A 13 -6.43 2.86 11.44
CA VAL A 13 -7.82 2.43 11.69
C VAL A 13 -8.21 1.29 10.76
N VAL A 14 -7.76 1.34 9.50
CA VAL A 14 -8.04 0.32 8.49
C VAL A 14 -6.75 -0.43 8.20
N MET A 15 -6.85 -1.76 8.20
CA MET A 15 -5.70 -2.63 7.97
C MET A 15 -6.11 -3.72 6.97
N PRO A 16 -5.71 -3.60 5.71
CA PRO A 16 -5.86 -4.72 4.76
C PRO A 16 -5.14 -5.96 5.27
N VAL A 17 -5.76 -7.11 5.08
CA VAL A 17 -5.14 -8.41 5.40
C VAL A 17 -4.87 -9.11 4.07
N LEU A 18 -3.61 -9.36 3.80
CA LEU A 18 -3.16 -9.98 2.56
C LEU A 18 -2.61 -11.37 2.84
N VAL A 19 -2.99 -12.32 2.01
CA VAL A 19 -2.62 -13.73 2.20
C VAL A 19 -1.40 -14.08 1.36
N TYR A 20 -0.41 -14.71 1.99
CA TYR A 20 0.82 -15.16 1.34
C TYR A 20 1.15 -16.58 1.78
N PRO A 21 1.67 -17.44 0.89
CA PRO A 21 2.14 -18.75 1.29
C PRO A 21 3.39 -18.71 2.19
N ASP A 22 4.24 -17.70 2.00
CA ASP A 22 5.44 -17.46 2.80
C ASP A 22 5.37 -16.06 3.39
N VAL A 23 4.85 -15.95 4.60
CA VAL A 23 4.64 -14.65 5.27
C VAL A 23 5.97 -13.95 5.57
N ASP A 24 6.96 -14.67 6.09
CA ASP A 24 8.24 -14.04 6.46
C ASP A 24 8.99 -13.54 5.22
N GLY A 25 9.02 -14.35 4.15
CA GLY A 25 9.63 -13.95 2.88
C GLY A 25 8.91 -12.76 2.24
N ALA A 26 7.58 -12.75 2.28
CA ALA A 26 6.79 -11.64 1.77
C ALA A 26 7.03 -10.36 2.57
N ALA A 27 7.08 -10.45 3.90
CA ALA A 27 7.34 -9.30 4.76
C ALA A 27 8.72 -8.70 4.47
N GLU A 28 9.74 -9.52 4.33
CA GLU A 28 11.08 -9.08 4.00
C GLU A 28 11.12 -8.36 2.64
N TRP A 29 10.50 -8.96 1.63
CA TRP A 29 10.46 -8.37 0.29
C TRP A 29 9.72 -7.03 0.29
N LEU A 30 8.56 -6.95 0.95
CA LEU A 30 7.77 -5.72 1.01
C LEU A 30 8.52 -4.59 1.74
N CYS A 31 9.26 -4.92 2.80
CA CYS A 31 10.10 -3.94 3.49
C CYS A 31 11.23 -3.47 2.60
N ASP A 32 11.91 -4.39 1.90
CA ASP A 32 13.04 -4.05 1.05
C ASP A 32 12.62 -3.29 -0.21
N ALA A 33 11.59 -3.77 -0.90
CA ALA A 33 11.16 -3.20 -2.18
C ALA A 33 10.31 -1.94 -2.02
N PHE A 34 9.41 -1.93 -1.03
CA PHE A 34 8.44 -0.83 -0.86
C PHE A 34 8.76 0.11 0.30
N GLY A 35 9.77 -0.21 1.11
CA GLY A 35 10.18 0.65 2.22
C GLY A 35 9.27 0.57 3.44
N PHE A 36 8.49 -0.50 3.58
CA PHE A 36 7.68 -0.71 4.78
C PHE A 36 8.56 -1.11 5.96
N ALA A 37 8.02 -1.00 7.17
CA ALA A 37 8.69 -1.41 8.39
C ALA A 37 7.85 -2.46 9.13
N GLN A 38 8.49 -3.51 9.60
CA GLN A 38 7.81 -4.56 10.34
C GLN A 38 7.64 -4.15 11.80
N ARG A 39 6.38 -4.18 12.30
CA ARG A 39 6.12 -3.95 13.72
C ARG A 39 6.26 -5.22 14.55
N TRP A 40 5.78 -6.34 14.01
CA TRP A 40 5.94 -7.64 14.68
C TRP A 40 5.70 -8.77 13.66
N ARG A 41 6.13 -9.95 14.03
CA ARG A 41 5.84 -11.20 13.34
C ARG A 41 5.55 -12.31 14.36
N ALA A 42 4.77 -13.30 13.95
CA ALA A 42 4.37 -14.41 14.81
C ALA A 42 4.54 -15.73 14.07
N HIS A 43 5.63 -16.44 14.36
CA HIS A 43 5.89 -17.84 13.96
C HIS A 43 5.66 -18.15 12.47
N GLY A 44 5.92 -17.22 11.57
CA GLY A 44 5.70 -17.43 10.14
C GLY A 44 4.24 -17.40 9.69
N HIS A 45 3.29 -17.21 10.62
CA HIS A 45 1.86 -17.21 10.31
C HIS A 45 1.30 -15.82 10.07
N ARG A 46 1.88 -14.80 10.71
CA ARG A 46 1.40 -13.43 10.67
C ARG A 46 2.55 -12.45 10.72
N SER A 47 2.36 -11.32 10.07
CA SER A 47 3.26 -10.18 10.18
C SER A 47 2.45 -8.90 10.07
N GLN A 48 2.87 -7.86 10.78
CA GLN A 48 2.26 -6.54 10.68
C GLN A 48 3.30 -5.54 10.20
N LEU A 49 3.01 -4.89 9.09
CA LEU A 49 3.89 -3.89 8.49
C LEU A 49 3.22 -2.53 8.54
N VAL A 50 4.02 -1.48 8.66
CA VAL A 50 3.53 -0.11 8.58
C VAL A 50 4.20 0.62 7.42
N THR A 51 3.45 1.54 6.84
CA THR A 51 3.96 2.49 5.85
C THR A 51 4.48 3.74 6.57
N SER A 52 5.18 4.61 5.86
CA SER A 52 5.77 5.81 6.45
C SER A 52 4.74 6.79 7.03
N ASP A 53 3.51 6.80 6.53
CA ASP A 53 2.51 7.81 6.87
C ASP A 53 1.32 7.27 7.66
N GLY A 54 1.53 6.23 8.46
CA GLY A 54 0.53 5.74 9.38
C GLY A 54 -0.40 4.67 8.84
N GLY A 55 -0.17 4.20 7.62
CA GLY A 55 -0.88 3.04 7.08
C GLY A 55 -0.31 1.74 7.63
N ALA A 56 -1.09 0.68 7.59
CA ALA A 56 -0.64 -0.63 8.03
C ALA A 56 -1.28 -1.73 7.18
N VAL A 57 -0.55 -2.84 7.05
CA VAL A 57 -1.07 -4.06 6.43
C VAL A 57 -0.72 -5.25 7.31
N VAL A 58 -1.59 -6.24 7.30
CA VAL A 58 -1.36 -7.52 7.99
C VAL A 58 -1.16 -8.59 6.94
N LEU A 59 -0.10 -9.38 7.10
CA LEU A 59 0.17 -10.54 6.28
C LEU A 59 -0.28 -11.78 7.04
N ALA A 60 -1.03 -12.65 6.36
CA ALA A 60 -1.54 -13.89 6.94
C ALA A 60 -1.10 -15.08 6.07
N GLU A 61 -0.78 -16.20 6.70
CA GLU A 61 -0.43 -17.41 6.00
C GLU A 61 -1.65 -18.03 5.31
N GLY A 62 -1.47 -18.44 4.07
CA GLY A 62 -2.50 -19.12 3.31
C GLY A 62 -2.08 -19.30 1.86
N ALA A 63 -2.84 -20.10 1.12
CA ALA A 63 -2.59 -20.31 -0.30
C ALA A 63 -3.15 -19.12 -1.09
N THR A 64 -2.41 -18.71 -2.13
CA THR A 64 -2.89 -17.75 -3.12
C THR A 64 -3.06 -18.45 -4.46
N ALA A 65 -4.10 -18.06 -5.20
CA ALA A 65 -4.41 -18.67 -6.51
C ALA A 65 -3.81 -17.87 -7.67
N GLY A 66 -2.63 -17.26 -7.48
CA GLY A 66 -2.00 -16.41 -8.49
C GLY A 66 -2.37 -14.95 -8.32
N SER A 67 -2.45 -14.20 -9.42
CA SER A 67 -2.67 -12.75 -9.37
C SER A 67 -4.04 -12.38 -8.77
N CYS A 68 -4.04 -11.44 -7.83
CA CYS A 68 -5.24 -10.95 -7.14
C CYS A 68 -5.79 -9.69 -7.84
N GLY A 69 -6.42 -9.89 -9.01
CA GLY A 69 -6.88 -8.79 -9.84
C GLY A 69 -8.15 -8.07 -9.37
N ALA A 70 -8.83 -8.60 -8.34
CA ALA A 70 -10.11 -8.05 -7.88
C ALA A 70 -9.96 -6.87 -6.94
N HIS A 71 -8.76 -6.59 -6.43
CA HIS A 71 -8.50 -5.46 -5.53
C HIS A 71 -7.04 -5.00 -5.66
N SER A 72 -6.79 -3.81 -5.17
CA SER A 72 -5.43 -3.30 -5.01
C SER A 72 -5.36 -2.47 -3.73
N VAL A 73 -4.16 -2.29 -3.22
CA VAL A 73 -3.93 -1.41 -2.08
C VAL A 73 -3.24 -0.15 -2.59
N MET A 74 -3.83 1.00 -2.29
CA MET A 74 -3.22 2.29 -2.64
C MET A 74 -2.50 2.86 -1.44
N VAL A 75 -1.25 3.28 -1.65
CA VAL A 75 -0.40 3.84 -0.60
C VAL A 75 0.13 5.19 -1.06
N ARG A 76 -0.03 6.21 -0.23
CA ARG A 76 0.57 7.51 -0.49
C ARG A 76 2.07 7.46 -0.21
N VAL A 77 2.87 8.02 -1.13
CA VAL A 77 4.31 8.15 -0.99
C VAL A 77 4.75 9.57 -1.31
N ALA A 78 5.90 9.96 -0.78
CA ALA A 78 6.44 11.30 -1.00
C ALA A 78 7.02 11.47 -2.41
N ASN A 79 7.56 10.40 -3.01
CA ASN A 79 8.21 10.45 -4.31
C ASN A 79 7.99 9.13 -5.04
N VAL A 80 7.11 9.16 -6.05
CA VAL A 80 6.78 7.98 -6.84
C VAL A 80 7.97 7.50 -7.66
N ASP A 81 8.76 8.40 -8.22
CA ASP A 81 9.87 8.00 -9.09
C ASP A 81 10.96 7.23 -8.32
N SER A 82 11.34 7.70 -7.14
CA SER A 82 12.32 7.01 -6.31
C SER A 82 11.77 5.68 -5.77
N HIS A 83 10.48 5.65 -5.44
CA HIS A 83 9.81 4.43 -4.98
C HIS A 83 9.79 3.37 -6.09
N HIS A 84 9.45 3.77 -7.31
CA HIS A 84 9.46 2.92 -8.49
C HIS A 84 10.87 2.36 -8.77
N ALA A 85 11.89 3.21 -8.71
CA ALA A 85 13.28 2.80 -8.93
C ALA A 85 13.70 1.73 -7.90
N ARG A 86 13.34 1.91 -6.63
CA ARG A 86 13.63 0.94 -5.58
C ARG A 86 12.90 -0.38 -5.82
N ALA A 87 11.64 -0.33 -6.20
CA ALA A 87 10.87 -1.55 -6.50
C ALA A 87 11.50 -2.34 -7.64
N LEU A 88 11.99 -1.67 -8.68
CA LEU A 88 12.67 -2.32 -9.79
C LEU A 88 13.97 -3.03 -9.35
N GLU A 89 14.70 -2.48 -8.39
CA GLU A 89 15.91 -3.11 -7.85
C GLU A 89 15.59 -4.45 -7.17
N TRP A 90 14.37 -4.63 -6.70
CA TRP A 90 13.91 -5.87 -6.05
C TRP A 90 13.03 -6.71 -6.98
N ASN A 91 13.14 -6.50 -8.28
CA ASN A 91 12.46 -7.28 -9.33
C ASN A 91 10.93 -7.26 -9.23
N ALA A 92 10.37 -6.15 -8.80
CA ALA A 92 8.92 -5.99 -8.77
C ALA A 92 8.35 -5.99 -10.20
N ARG A 93 7.18 -6.60 -10.36
CA ARG A 93 6.49 -6.63 -11.65
C ARG A 93 5.65 -5.38 -11.83
N VAL A 94 6.16 -4.40 -12.55
CA VAL A 94 5.45 -3.15 -12.81
C VAL A 94 4.35 -3.38 -13.85
N LEU A 95 3.11 -3.11 -13.45
CA LEU A 95 1.95 -3.24 -14.34
C LEU A 95 1.65 -1.94 -15.08
N SER A 96 1.93 -0.80 -14.46
CA SER A 96 1.74 0.53 -15.02
C SER A 96 2.87 1.43 -14.55
N PRO A 97 3.71 1.97 -15.43
CA PRO A 97 4.82 2.82 -15.01
C PRO A 97 4.32 4.17 -14.46
N PRO A 98 5.19 4.94 -13.78
CA PRO A 98 4.80 6.25 -13.26
C PRO A 98 4.20 7.15 -14.35
N ALA A 99 3.06 7.73 -14.04
CA ALA A 99 2.37 8.66 -14.92
C ALA A 99 1.58 9.68 -14.10
N ASP A 100 1.38 10.85 -14.66
CA ASP A 100 0.59 11.91 -14.05
C ASP A 100 -0.86 11.80 -14.50
N TYR A 101 -1.78 12.01 -13.56
CA TYR A 101 -3.21 11.92 -13.81
C TYR A 101 -3.90 13.26 -13.58
N PRO A 102 -5.03 13.53 -14.28
CA PRO A 102 -5.71 14.82 -14.19
C PRO A 102 -6.17 15.21 -12.78
N TYR A 103 -6.33 14.24 -11.89
CA TYR A 103 -6.76 14.50 -10.51
C TYR A 103 -5.62 14.92 -9.58
N GLY A 104 -4.45 15.26 -10.12
CA GLY A 104 -3.35 15.83 -9.32
C GLY A 104 -2.45 14.81 -8.68
N GLU A 105 -2.44 13.57 -9.19
CA GLU A 105 -1.61 12.49 -8.64
C GLU A 105 -0.68 11.93 -9.71
N ARG A 106 0.53 11.58 -9.26
CA ARG A 106 1.47 10.76 -10.03
C ARG A 106 1.46 9.37 -9.42
N GLN A 107 1.18 8.35 -10.23
CA GLN A 107 0.97 6.98 -9.74
C GLN A 107 1.71 5.95 -10.57
N TYR A 108 2.06 4.83 -9.94
CA TYR A 108 2.43 3.60 -10.65
C TYR A 108 1.80 2.41 -9.96
N THR A 109 1.57 1.34 -10.71
CA THR A 109 0.96 0.12 -10.21
C THR A 109 1.92 -1.05 -10.39
N VAL A 110 2.04 -1.86 -9.35
CA VAL A 110 3.03 -2.94 -9.27
C VAL A 110 2.39 -4.15 -8.62
N GLU A 111 2.83 -5.34 -9.05
CA GLU A 111 2.43 -6.60 -8.44
C GLU A 111 3.60 -7.14 -7.63
N ASP A 112 3.31 -7.58 -6.40
CA ASP A 112 4.33 -8.19 -5.55
C ASP A 112 4.50 -9.69 -5.89
N PRO A 113 5.52 -10.38 -5.33
CA PRO A 113 5.73 -11.80 -5.63
C PRO A 113 4.57 -12.72 -5.24
N GLY A 114 3.72 -12.29 -4.31
CA GLY A 114 2.53 -13.03 -3.91
C GLY A 114 1.32 -12.80 -4.81
N GLY A 115 1.43 -11.96 -5.85
CA GLY A 115 0.35 -11.65 -6.77
C GLY A 115 -0.58 -10.53 -6.33
N HIS A 116 -0.27 -9.83 -5.26
CA HIS A 116 -1.07 -8.69 -4.81
C HIS A 116 -0.67 -7.42 -5.54
N ARG A 117 -1.66 -6.59 -5.86
CA ARG A 117 -1.46 -5.33 -6.58
C ARG A 117 -1.41 -4.15 -5.64
N TRP A 118 -0.46 -3.27 -5.91
CA TRP A 118 -0.22 -2.05 -5.15
C TRP A 118 -0.17 -0.87 -6.09
N THR A 119 -0.85 0.22 -5.74
CA THR A 119 -0.72 1.49 -6.44
C THR A 119 -0.09 2.49 -5.49
N PHE A 120 1.06 3.04 -5.89
CA PHE A 120 1.74 4.07 -5.11
C PHE A 120 1.45 5.43 -5.75
N SER A 121 1.05 6.38 -4.91
CA SER A 121 0.49 7.65 -5.36
C SER A 121 1.14 8.82 -4.64
N GLN A 122 1.60 9.80 -5.43
CA GLN A 122 2.20 11.04 -4.96
C GLN A 122 1.31 12.20 -5.38
N SER A 123 0.91 13.05 -4.44
CA SER A 123 0.17 14.27 -4.78
C SER A 123 1.12 15.27 -5.41
N ILE A 124 0.79 15.74 -6.62
CA ILE A 124 1.60 16.69 -7.39
C ILE A 124 0.90 18.04 -7.62
N ALA A 125 -0.40 18.09 -7.39
CA ALA A 125 -1.18 19.32 -7.54
C ALA A 125 -2.46 19.21 -6.70
N ASP A 126 -2.98 20.35 -6.27
CA ASP A 126 -4.30 20.44 -5.64
C ASP A 126 -5.34 20.74 -6.72
N VAL A 127 -6.21 19.78 -7.00
CA VAL A 127 -7.19 19.86 -8.09
C VAL A 127 -8.57 19.53 -7.56
N ALA A 128 -9.55 20.39 -7.82
CA ALA A 128 -10.93 20.10 -7.45
C ALA A 128 -11.48 18.94 -8.31
N PRO A 129 -12.29 18.04 -7.73
CA PRO A 129 -12.86 16.94 -8.50
C PRO A 129 -13.60 17.36 -9.76
N GLU A 130 -14.29 18.49 -9.72
CA GLU A 130 -15.03 19.04 -10.85
C GLU A 130 -14.14 19.35 -12.06
N ASP A 131 -12.85 19.61 -11.84
CA ASP A 131 -11.92 19.93 -12.92
C ASP A 131 -11.50 18.73 -13.76
N TRP A 132 -11.75 17.52 -13.30
CA TRP A 132 -11.42 16.30 -14.05
C TRP A 132 -12.62 15.35 -14.23
N GLY A 133 -13.85 15.83 -13.93
CA GLY A 133 -15.07 15.05 -14.17
C GLY A 133 -15.65 14.35 -12.96
N GLY A 134 -15.13 14.64 -11.78
CA GLY A 134 -15.69 14.17 -10.51
C GLY A 134 -16.67 15.16 -9.91
N ASP A 135 -17.27 14.78 -8.80
CA ASP A 135 -18.15 15.63 -8.01
C ASP A 135 -17.70 15.60 -6.57
N SER A 136 -17.58 16.77 -5.93
CA SER A 136 -17.22 16.85 -4.51
C SER A 136 -18.34 16.31 -3.65
N GLY A 137 -17.99 15.42 -2.72
CA GLY A 137 -18.91 14.92 -1.73
C GLY A 137 -18.83 15.70 -0.40
N PRO A 138 -19.73 15.43 0.55
CA PRO A 138 -19.75 16.17 1.83
C PRO A 138 -18.46 16.07 2.64
N ALA A 139 -17.77 14.94 2.56
CA ALA A 139 -16.51 14.75 3.30
C ALA A 139 -15.37 15.65 2.79
N LEU A 140 -15.37 15.97 1.49
CA LEU A 140 -14.35 16.84 0.91
C LEU A 140 -14.59 18.31 1.26
N ALA A 141 -15.82 18.70 1.50
CA ALA A 141 -16.17 20.10 1.81
C ALA A 141 -15.53 20.60 3.13
N ASP A 142 -15.10 19.69 3.99
CA ASP A 142 -14.47 20.01 5.28
C ASP A 142 -12.95 20.11 5.21
N ASP A 143 -12.35 19.88 4.07
CA ASP A 143 -10.89 19.96 3.89
C ASP A 143 -10.38 21.38 3.64
#